data_feb348e6284957c254129a4886938f58
#
_entry.id   feb348e6284957c254129a4886938f58
#
_cell.length_a   1.000
_cell.length_b   1.000
_cell.length_c   1.000
_cell.angle_alpha   90.00
_cell.angle_beta   90.00
_cell.angle_gamma   90.00
#
_symmetry.space_group_name_H-M   'P 1'
#
loop_
_entity.id
_entity.type
_entity.pdbx_description
1 polymer ?
#
loop_
_entity_poly.entity_id
_entity_poly.type
_entity_poly.pdbx_seq_one_letter_code
_entity_poly.pdbx_strand_id
1 'polypeptide(L)'
;MKQPLALLLYEKLLPGGQLVNRLQDLGYRVQPVPAPADLAPTAEREKPLVAFVDLEPRFEKTCEAISALRRNSATSHLPVIAFAAAQSEETQEAARRAGATLVVADAALLVHLGQFLDQALQVD
;
A
#
# COMPACT_ATOMS: atom_id res chain seq x y z
N MET A 1 -5.57 19.31 14.20
CA MET A 1 -5.57 18.89 12.80
C MET A 1 -5.54 17.39 12.69
N LYS A 2 -6.28 16.87 11.75
CA LYS A 2 -6.30 15.42 11.54
C LYS A 2 -5.02 14.97 10.84
N GLN A 3 -4.43 13.92 11.35
CA GLN A 3 -3.30 13.29 10.69
C GLN A 3 -3.78 12.54 9.44
N PRO A 4 -2.98 12.51 8.38
CA PRO A 4 -3.34 11.72 7.21
C PRO A 4 -3.38 10.24 7.56
N LEU A 5 -4.26 9.50 6.91
CA LEU A 5 -4.45 8.09 7.17
C LEU A 5 -3.76 7.25 6.10
N ALA A 6 -3.00 6.26 6.53
CA ALA A 6 -2.42 5.25 5.65
C ALA A 6 -3.05 3.90 5.97
N LEU A 7 -3.52 3.19 4.96
CA LEU A 7 -3.95 1.82 5.13
C LEU A 7 -2.75 0.90 4.95
N LEU A 8 -2.74 -0.20 5.68
CA LEU A 8 -1.63 -1.15 5.59
C LEU A 8 -2.17 -2.58 5.58
N LEU A 9 -2.05 -3.21 4.43
CA LEU A 9 -2.41 -4.62 4.26
C LEU A 9 -1.13 -5.44 4.38
N TYR A 10 -1.00 -6.19 5.47
CA TYR A 10 0.16 -7.04 5.70
C TYR A 10 -0.21 -8.23 6.58
N GLU A 11 0.57 -9.28 6.48
CA GLU A 11 0.38 -10.46 7.32
C GLU A 11 1.61 -10.79 8.16
N LYS A 12 2.77 -10.21 7.82
CA LYS A 12 4.01 -10.46 8.55
C LYS A 12 4.35 -9.26 9.42
N LEU A 13 4.82 -9.51 10.64
CA LEU A 13 5.24 -8.44 11.53
C LEU A 13 6.42 -7.65 10.95
N LEU A 14 7.26 -8.32 10.19
CA LEU A 14 8.37 -7.66 9.51
C LEU A 14 8.16 -7.76 8.01
N PRO A 15 8.13 -6.66 7.28
CA PRO A 15 8.39 -5.29 7.73
C PRO A 15 7.18 -4.56 8.32
N GLY A 16 6.01 -5.22 8.42
CA GLY A 16 4.77 -4.55 8.78
C GLY A 16 4.86 -3.69 10.03
N GLY A 17 5.35 -4.27 11.14
CA GLY A 17 5.46 -3.52 12.40
C GLY A 17 6.41 -2.35 12.30
N GLN A 18 7.54 -2.52 11.61
CA GLN A 18 8.48 -1.43 11.41
C GLN A 18 7.88 -0.32 10.54
N LEU A 19 7.12 -0.72 9.53
CA LEU A 19 6.47 0.24 8.65
C LEU A 19 5.45 1.09 9.41
N VAL A 20 4.68 0.46 10.30
CA VAL A 20 3.73 1.20 11.15
C VAL A 20 4.46 2.27 11.95
N ASN A 21 5.55 1.90 12.61
CA ASN A 21 6.32 2.84 13.42
C ASN A 21 6.87 3.99 12.58
N ARG A 22 7.40 3.70 11.41
CA ARG A 22 7.94 4.74 10.53
C ARG A 22 6.87 5.69 10.05
N LEU A 23 5.70 5.18 9.69
CA LEU A 23 4.60 6.02 9.26
C LEU A 23 4.12 6.92 10.37
N GLN A 24 4.03 6.38 11.59
CA GLN A 24 3.65 7.19 12.74
C GLN A 24 4.66 8.30 13.02
N ASP A 25 5.95 8.00 12.86
CA ASP A 25 6.99 9.01 13.00
C ASP A 25 6.84 10.13 11.98
N LEU A 26 6.31 9.82 10.80
CA LEU A 26 6.07 10.81 9.76
C LEU A 26 4.73 11.55 9.93
N GLY A 27 4.01 11.24 10.99
CA GLY A 27 2.76 11.93 11.29
C GLY A 27 1.52 11.28 10.71
N TYR A 28 1.60 10.04 10.25
CA TYR A 28 0.45 9.34 9.71
C TYR A 28 -0.27 8.53 10.78
N ARG A 29 -1.58 8.46 10.67
CA ARG A 29 -2.34 7.41 11.35
C ARG A 29 -2.29 6.18 10.47
N VAL A 30 -2.17 5.02 11.08
CA VAL A 30 -2.08 3.77 10.33
C VAL A 30 -3.24 2.86 10.71
N GLN A 31 -3.95 2.38 9.72
CA GLN A 31 -5.04 1.43 9.94
C GLN A 31 -4.70 0.12 9.26
N PRO A 32 -4.53 -0.97 10.02
CA PRO A 32 -4.30 -2.29 9.42
C PRO A 32 -5.55 -2.78 8.70
N VAL A 33 -5.34 -3.47 7.59
CA VAL A 33 -6.41 -4.12 6.84
C VAL A 33 -6.17 -5.62 6.99
N PRO A 34 -7.11 -6.38 7.55
CA PRO A 34 -6.83 -7.78 7.92
C PRO A 34 -6.75 -8.73 6.73
N ALA A 35 -7.39 -8.43 5.62
CA ALA A 35 -7.37 -9.32 4.48
C ALA A 35 -7.48 -8.52 3.19
N PRO A 36 -7.00 -9.06 2.06
CA PRO A 36 -7.11 -8.35 0.78
C PRO A 36 -8.54 -7.95 0.41
N ALA A 37 -9.51 -8.81 0.70
CA ALA A 37 -10.91 -8.51 0.39
C ALA A 37 -11.44 -7.29 1.13
N ASP A 38 -10.81 -6.93 2.25
CA ASP A 38 -11.24 -5.78 3.05
C ASP A 38 -10.65 -4.46 2.57
N LEU A 39 -9.68 -4.50 1.66
CA LEU A 39 -8.96 -3.29 1.26
C LEU A 39 -9.88 -2.26 0.60
N ALA A 40 -10.60 -2.65 -0.42
CA ALA A 40 -11.46 -1.71 -1.13
C ALA A 40 -12.59 -1.16 -0.27
N PRO A 41 -13.33 -1.99 0.50
CA PRO A 41 -14.37 -1.45 1.38
C PRO A 41 -13.82 -0.50 2.44
N THR A 42 -12.65 -0.83 3.00
CA THR A 42 -12.04 0.03 4.01
C THR A 42 -11.60 1.35 3.40
N ALA A 43 -10.99 1.31 2.22
CA ALA A 43 -10.54 2.53 1.55
C ALA A 43 -11.72 3.43 1.21
N GLU A 44 -12.82 2.84 0.75
CA GLU A 44 -14.00 3.61 0.42
C GLU A 44 -14.58 4.31 1.64
N ARG A 45 -14.62 3.59 2.77
CA ARG A 45 -15.20 4.12 4.01
C ARG A 45 -14.29 5.14 4.67
N GLU A 46 -12.98 4.84 4.77
CA GLU A 46 -12.04 5.64 5.56
C GLU A 46 -11.38 6.75 4.77
N LYS A 47 -11.37 6.66 3.46
CA LYS A 47 -10.78 7.68 2.56
C LYS A 47 -9.34 8.01 2.94
N PRO A 48 -8.44 7.03 2.91
CA PRO A 48 -7.05 7.27 3.28
C PRO A 48 -6.32 8.10 2.22
N LEU A 49 -5.16 8.62 2.62
CA LEU A 49 -4.28 9.34 1.71
C LEU A 49 -3.45 8.39 0.84
N VAL A 50 -3.08 7.23 1.40
CA VAL A 50 -2.22 6.27 0.72
C VAL A 50 -2.53 4.87 1.27
N ALA A 51 -2.27 3.84 0.47
CA ALA A 51 -2.39 2.45 0.90
C ALA A 51 -1.07 1.73 0.64
N PHE A 52 -0.62 0.96 1.62
CA PHE A 52 0.54 0.09 1.50
C PHE A 52 0.06 -1.34 1.48
N VAL A 53 0.52 -2.14 0.54
CA VAL A 53 0.09 -3.53 0.43
C VAL A 53 1.29 -4.46 0.34
N ASP A 54 1.29 -5.49 1.18
CA ASP A 54 2.29 -6.54 1.15
C ASP A 54 1.86 -7.54 0.08
N LEU A 55 2.69 -7.72 -0.93
CA LEU A 55 2.38 -8.63 -2.02
C LEU A 55 2.50 -10.09 -1.62
N GLU A 56 3.17 -10.38 -0.53
CA GLU A 56 3.31 -11.73 -0.01
C GLU A 56 2.46 -11.88 1.25
N PRO A 57 1.98 -13.06 1.57
CA PRO A 57 2.03 -14.31 0.81
C PRO A 57 0.89 -14.50 -0.18
N ARG A 58 -0.10 -13.63 -0.19
CA ARG A 58 -1.31 -13.79 -1.03
C ARG A 58 -1.26 -12.89 -2.25
N PHE A 59 -0.25 -13.11 -3.07
CA PHE A 59 0.01 -12.24 -4.20
C PHE A 59 -1.20 -12.01 -5.11
N GLU A 60 -1.84 -13.10 -5.54
CA GLU A 60 -2.96 -12.98 -6.47
C GLU A 60 -4.14 -12.23 -5.87
N LYS A 61 -4.48 -12.53 -4.62
CA LYS A 61 -5.58 -11.87 -3.95
C LYS A 61 -5.28 -10.40 -3.68
N THR A 62 -4.03 -10.09 -3.37
CA THR A 62 -3.62 -8.71 -3.16
C THR A 62 -3.71 -7.92 -4.46
N CYS A 63 -3.31 -8.51 -5.58
CA CYS A 63 -3.46 -7.86 -6.88
C CYS A 63 -4.92 -7.63 -7.23
N GLU A 64 -5.78 -8.61 -6.94
CA GLU A 64 -7.22 -8.43 -7.13
C GLU A 64 -7.76 -7.27 -6.29
N ALA A 65 -7.28 -7.14 -5.05
CA ALA A 65 -7.68 -6.05 -4.18
C ALA A 65 -7.27 -4.69 -4.73
N ILE A 66 -6.06 -4.59 -5.28
CA ILE A 66 -5.61 -3.35 -5.91
C ILE A 66 -6.49 -3.03 -7.12
N SER A 67 -6.79 -4.03 -7.93
CA SER A 67 -7.66 -3.84 -9.09
C SER A 67 -9.04 -3.37 -8.67
N ALA A 68 -9.56 -3.89 -7.56
CA ALA A 68 -10.86 -3.47 -7.06
C ALA A 68 -10.86 -1.98 -6.68
N LEU A 69 -9.75 -1.49 -6.11
CA LEU A 69 -9.61 -0.06 -5.83
C LEU A 69 -9.73 0.77 -7.11
N ARG A 70 -9.10 0.30 -8.19
CA ARG A 70 -9.10 1.05 -9.45
C ARG A 70 -10.45 1.03 -10.15
N ARG A 71 -11.25 -0.01 -9.93
CA ARG A 71 -12.58 -0.11 -10.53
C ARG A 71 -13.63 0.71 -9.80
N ASN A 72 -13.34 1.15 -8.57
CA ASN A 72 -14.28 1.92 -7.76
C ASN A 72 -13.95 3.40 -7.90
N SER A 73 -14.90 4.19 -8.39
CA SER A 73 -14.67 5.61 -8.63
C SER A 73 -14.26 6.37 -7.36
N ALA A 74 -14.70 5.90 -6.19
CA ALA A 74 -14.35 6.55 -4.93
C ALA A 74 -12.89 6.34 -4.55
N THR A 75 -12.24 5.30 -5.06
CA THR A 75 -10.87 4.93 -4.68
C THR A 75 -9.92 4.81 -5.88
N SER A 76 -10.40 5.09 -7.09
CA SER A 76 -9.61 4.86 -8.30
C SER A 76 -8.34 5.69 -8.35
N HIS A 77 -8.27 6.79 -7.64
CA HIS A 77 -7.11 7.69 -7.61
C HIS A 77 -6.20 7.48 -6.42
N LEU A 78 -6.52 6.53 -5.54
CA LEU A 78 -5.75 6.30 -4.31
C LEU A 78 -4.33 5.82 -4.64
N PRO A 79 -3.29 6.50 -4.15
CA PRO A 79 -1.93 5.98 -4.32
C PRO A 79 -1.75 4.66 -3.58
N VAL A 80 -1.16 3.68 -4.25
CA VAL A 80 -0.92 2.36 -3.69
C VAL A 80 0.56 2.02 -3.84
N ILE A 81 1.23 1.78 -2.71
CA ILE A 81 2.62 1.34 -2.70
C ILE A 81 2.63 -0.14 -2.33
N ALA A 82 3.00 -0.98 -3.28
CA ALA A 82 3.09 -2.41 -3.07
C ALA A 82 4.53 -2.77 -2.73
N PHE A 83 4.72 -3.74 -1.84
CA PHE A 83 6.06 -4.14 -1.45
C PHE A 83 6.16 -5.64 -1.28
N ALA A 84 7.38 -6.17 -1.43
CA ALA A 84 7.68 -7.58 -1.28
C ALA A 84 9.16 -7.76 -0.98
N ALA A 85 9.49 -8.86 -0.27
CA ALA A 85 10.87 -9.17 0.05
C ALA A 85 11.67 -9.54 -1.19
N ALA A 86 11.10 -10.40 -2.04
CA ALA A 86 11.72 -10.81 -3.28
C ALA A 86 10.98 -10.18 -4.44
N GLN A 87 11.73 -9.64 -5.39
CA GLN A 87 11.11 -9.00 -6.54
C GLN A 87 11.60 -9.61 -7.84
N SER A 88 10.67 -10.14 -8.61
CA SER A 88 10.92 -10.51 -9.99
C SER A 88 10.24 -9.49 -10.88
N GLU A 89 10.66 -9.43 -12.13
CA GLU A 89 10.00 -8.56 -13.09
C GLU A 89 8.53 -8.93 -13.24
N GLU A 90 8.22 -10.22 -13.19
CA GLU A 90 6.85 -10.69 -13.30
C GLU A 90 5.98 -10.16 -12.16
N THR A 91 6.50 -10.21 -10.93
CA THR A 91 5.79 -9.70 -9.77
C THR A 91 5.55 -8.21 -9.88
N GLN A 92 6.59 -7.47 -10.24
CA GLN A 92 6.49 -6.02 -10.38
C GLN A 92 5.48 -5.64 -11.45
N GLU A 93 5.55 -6.31 -12.59
CA GLU A 93 4.67 -5.99 -13.70
C GLU A 93 3.22 -6.34 -13.40
N ALA A 94 2.98 -7.49 -12.77
CA ALA A 94 1.63 -7.89 -12.40
C ALA A 94 1.01 -6.90 -11.40
N ALA A 95 1.79 -6.44 -10.42
CA ALA A 95 1.28 -5.47 -9.46
C ALA A 95 0.99 -4.13 -10.13
N ARG A 96 1.83 -3.70 -11.06
CA ARG A 96 1.58 -2.46 -11.80
C ARG A 96 0.33 -2.58 -12.67
N ARG A 97 0.15 -3.71 -13.32
CA ARG A 97 -1.06 -3.94 -14.13
C ARG A 97 -2.31 -3.92 -13.27
N ALA A 98 -2.20 -4.42 -12.05
CA ALA A 98 -3.32 -4.37 -11.12
C ALA A 98 -3.65 -2.94 -10.71
N GLY A 99 -2.68 -2.04 -10.78
CA GLY A 99 -2.90 -0.64 -10.48
C GLY A 99 -2.03 -0.06 -9.39
N ALA A 100 -0.97 -0.77 -8.96
CA ALA A 100 -0.05 -0.23 -7.96
C ALA A 100 0.67 0.99 -8.52
N THR A 101 0.77 2.03 -7.69
CA THR A 101 1.48 3.25 -8.07
C THR A 101 2.99 3.01 -8.07
N LEU A 102 3.47 2.34 -7.03
CA LEU A 102 4.87 1.96 -6.90
C LEU A 102 4.95 0.52 -6.45
N VAL A 103 6.01 -0.17 -6.87
CA VAL A 103 6.31 -1.53 -6.40
C VAL A 103 7.77 -1.52 -5.95
N VAL A 104 7.99 -1.78 -4.66
CA VAL A 104 9.32 -1.62 -4.05
C VAL A 104 9.70 -2.83 -3.21
N ALA A 105 10.99 -2.97 -2.95
CA ALA A 105 11.48 -4.01 -2.05
C ALA A 105 11.26 -3.60 -0.60
N ASP A 106 11.00 -4.58 0.28
CA ASP A 106 10.78 -4.33 1.70
C ASP A 106 11.89 -3.48 2.30
N ALA A 107 13.13 -3.86 2.05
CA ALA A 107 14.27 -3.14 2.64
C ALA A 107 14.34 -1.71 2.15
N ALA A 108 14.11 -1.49 0.86
CA ALA A 108 14.13 -0.15 0.30
C ALA A 108 12.97 0.69 0.84
N LEU A 109 11.81 0.07 1.04
CA LEU A 109 10.65 0.78 1.56
C LEU A 109 10.95 1.42 2.91
N LEU A 110 11.54 0.67 3.83
CA LEU A 110 11.81 1.18 5.16
C LEU A 110 12.88 2.28 5.15
N VAL A 111 13.90 2.14 4.30
CA VAL A 111 14.99 3.11 4.24
C VAL A 111 14.57 4.40 3.54
N HIS A 112 13.78 4.28 2.49
CA HIS A 112 13.42 5.41 1.63
C HIS A 112 11.93 5.76 1.69
N LEU A 113 11.29 5.46 2.82
CA LEU A 113 9.84 5.63 2.93
C LEU A 113 9.39 7.05 2.56
N GLY A 114 10.06 8.07 3.07
CA GLY A 114 9.70 9.45 2.77
C GLY A 114 9.76 9.75 1.28
N GLN A 115 10.78 9.25 0.60
CA GLN A 115 10.92 9.45 -0.84
C GLN A 115 9.80 8.76 -1.63
N PHE A 116 9.46 7.54 -1.23
CA PHE A 116 8.39 6.81 -1.91
C PHE A 116 7.03 7.47 -1.68
N LEU A 117 6.80 7.98 -0.47
CA LEU A 117 5.58 8.73 -0.20
C LEU A 117 5.51 9.97 -1.08
N ASP A 118 6.61 10.71 -1.19
CA ASP A 118 6.64 11.89 -2.05
C ASP A 118 6.33 11.53 -3.50
N GLN A 119 6.91 10.44 -4.00
CA GLN A 119 6.66 10.00 -5.36
C GLN A 119 5.21 9.59 -5.57
N ALA A 120 4.67 8.82 -4.64
CA ALA A 120 3.31 8.30 -4.77
C ALA A 120 2.26 9.41 -4.65
N LEU A 121 2.54 10.42 -3.83
CA LEU A 121 1.60 11.50 -3.57
C LEU A 121 1.75 12.67 -4.53
N GLN A 122 2.78 12.67 -5.36
CA GLN A 122 2.89 13.69 -6.40
C GLN A 122 1.82 13.44 -7.44
N VAL A 123 0.93 14.39 -7.56
CA VAL A 123 -0.17 14.29 -8.51
C VAL A 123 0.11 15.26 -9.64
N ASP A 124 0.08 14.74 -10.80
CA ASP A 124 0.26 15.58 -12.00
C ASP A 124 -0.97 16.38 -12.30
#